data_696e82df3849279d46205c74ac45d591
#
_entry.id   696e82df3849279d46205c74ac45d591
#
_cell.length_a   1.000
_cell.length_b   1.000
_cell.length_c   1.000
_cell.angle_alpha   90.00
_cell.angle_beta   90.00
_cell.angle_gamma   90.00
#
_symmetry.space_group_name_H-M   'P 1'
#
loop_
_entity.id
_entity.type
_entity.pdbx_description
1 polymer ?
#
loop_
_entity_poly.entity_id
_entity_poly.type
_entity_poly.pdbx_seq_one_letter_code
_entity_poly.pdbx_strand_id
1 'polypeptide(L)'
;MEEEYITLMRQYEIGYHTKKEKMLVKTIETLPSYIPPYQIFLGGPQNTKISITDEDISSTLSLVRKKNAKIYVHSQYIINLSNDEPYVSDLLIKNLQYAKKAGFKGVVVHTGKYTTKEPKSAINAMYKNLIIALDHATSECPILLETPSGQGTETLTDCKEFVDFVKLFNSECIRICVDTCHVFASGYDDPLEYIQYIQKIDKNLLKLVHYNDSKTSCGSCLDRHELIGNGHIGFEKMKKIARYCHDHQIPMVYEG
;
A
#
# COMPACT_ATOMS: atom_id res chain seq x y z
N MET A 1 25.94 -8.63 1.62
CA MET A 1 24.71 -7.95 1.12
C MET A 1 23.44 -8.75 1.45
N GLU A 2 23.29 -10.03 1.04
CA GLU A 2 22.08 -10.81 1.35
C GLU A 2 21.84 -11.01 2.86
N GLU A 3 22.89 -11.27 3.63
CA GLU A 3 22.79 -11.37 5.09
C GLU A 3 22.50 -10.01 5.78
N GLU A 4 22.97 -8.91 5.20
CA GLU A 4 22.76 -7.59 5.77
C GLU A 4 21.32 -7.12 5.62
N TYR A 5 20.69 -7.35 4.45
CA TYR A 5 19.30 -6.96 4.27
C TYR A 5 18.35 -7.84 5.11
N ILE A 6 18.62 -9.14 5.25
CA ILE A 6 17.84 -10.04 6.13
C ILE A 6 17.93 -9.57 7.59
N THR A 7 19.13 -9.17 8.02
CA THR A 7 19.34 -8.61 9.35
C THR A 7 18.57 -7.32 9.55
N LEU A 8 18.61 -6.42 8.55
CA LEU A 8 17.87 -5.16 8.54
C LEU A 8 16.37 -5.38 8.67
N MET A 9 15.82 -6.30 7.87
CA MET A 9 14.39 -6.61 7.89
C MET A 9 13.93 -7.15 9.23
N ARG A 10 14.71 -8.03 9.85
CA ARG A 10 14.42 -8.56 11.19
C ARG A 10 14.55 -7.48 12.28
N GLN A 11 15.60 -6.68 12.22
CA GLN A 11 15.87 -5.62 13.20
C GLN A 11 14.74 -4.57 13.26
N TYR A 12 14.16 -4.23 12.12
CA TYR A 12 13.15 -3.18 11.99
C TYR A 12 11.74 -3.73 11.72
N GLU A 13 11.53 -5.02 11.92
CA GLU A 13 10.22 -5.66 11.79
C GLU A 13 9.54 -5.43 10.43
N ILE A 14 10.33 -5.43 9.36
CA ILE A 14 9.83 -5.26 8.00
C ILE A 14 9.18 -6.56 7.54
N GLY A 15 7.94 -6.49 7.13
CA GLY A 15 7.19 -7.63 6.62
C GLY A 15 7.28 -7.82 5.12
N TYR A 16 6.41 -8.67 4.58
CA TYR A 16 6.47 -9.08 3.18
C TYR A 16 5.08 -9.05 2.53
N HIS A 17 5.07 -8.74 1.24
CA HIS A 17 3.97 -9.15 0.38
C HIS A 17 4.07 -10.65 0.13
N THR A 18 3.03 -11.41 0.44
CA THR A 18 3.04 -12.86 0.29
C THR A 18 1.87 -13.34 -0.57
N LYS A 19 2.08 -14.47 -1.24
CA LYS A 19 1.05 -15.09 -2.06
C LYS A 19 -0.07 -15.66 -1.18
N LYS A 20 -1.32 -15.36 -1.53
CA LYS A 20 -2.49 -15.96 -0.90
C LYS A 20 -2.61 -17.44 -1.32
N GLU A 21 -2.77 -18.32 -0.35
CA GLU A 21 -3.14 -19.71 -0.55
C GLU A 21 -4.59 -19.84 -1.08
N LYS A 22 -5.01 -21.04 -1.47
CA LYS A 22 -6.38 -21.30 -1.94
C LYS A 22 -7.42 -20.80 -0.93
N MET A 23 -7.22 -21.09 0.36
CA MET A 23 -8.01 -20.57 1.47
C MET A 23 -7.23 -19.45 2.19
N LEU A 24 -7.93 -18.39 2.57
CA LEU A 24 -7.33 -17.25 3.25
C LEU A 24 -6.76 -17.63 4.62
N VAL A 25 -7.48 -18.45 5.38
CA VAL A 25 -7.03 -18.96 6.68
C VAL A 25 -5.70 -19.72 6.56
N LYS A 26 -5.50 -20.49 5.50
CA LYS A 26 -4.25 -21.24 5.26
C LYS A 26 -3.07 -20.28 5.04
N THR A 27 -3.29 -19.16 4.36
CA THR A 27 -2.27 -18.12 4.24
C THR A 27 -1.81 -17.64 5.61
N ILE A 28 -2.75 -17.36 6.52
CA ILE A 28 -2.41 -16.88 7.87
C ILE A 28 -1.76 -17.97 8.72
N GLU A 29 -2.12 -19.25 8.52
CA GLU A 29 -1.49 -20.39 9.22
C GLU A 29 0.00 -20.50 8.90
N THR A 30 0.39 -20.28 7.64
CA THR A 30 1.79 -20.39 7.19
C THR A 30 2.69 -19.25 7.70
N LEU A 31 2.10 -18.13 8.15
CA LEU A 31 2.88 -17.04 8.69
C LEU A 31 3.54 -17.43 10.02
N PRO A 32 4.80 -17.03 10.26
CA PRO A 32 5.51 -17.34 11.50
C PRO A 32 4.80 -16.83 12.75
N SER A 33 5.16 -17.34 13.92
CA SER A 33 4.53 -16.96 15.20
C SER A 33 4.80 -15.50 15.57
N TYR A 34 5.99 -15.02 15.29
CA TYR A 34 6.32 -13.60 15.33
C TYR A 34 6.00 -13.00 13.94
N ILE A 35 5.08 -12.07 13.91
CA ILE A 35 4.51 -11.59 12.65
C ILE A 35 4.77 -10.10 12.49
N PRO A 36 5.76 -9.72 11.64
CA PRO A 36 5.82 -8.38 11.09
C PRO A 36 4.54 -8.10 10.27
N PRO A 37 4.29 -6.88 9.80
CA PRO A 37 3.13 -6.63 8.93
C PRO A 37 3.26 -7.43 7.62
N TYR A 38 2.16 -8.04 7.15
CA TYR A 38 2.10 -8.75 5.87
C TYR A 38 1.09 -8.11 4.94
N GLN A 39 1.32 -8.28 3.65
CA GLN A 39 0.39 -7.86 2.61
C GLN A 39 0.05 -9.02 1.68
N ILE A 40 -1.17 -9.06 1.18
CA ILE A 40 -1.66 -10.07 0.25
C ILE A 40 -2.61 -9.46 -0.78
N PHE A 41 -2.73 -10.11 -1.95
CA PHE A 41 -3.89 -9.94 -2.82
C PHE A 41 -5.01 -10.89 -2.39
N LEU A 42 -6.27 -10.43 -2.36
CA LEU A 42 -7.43 -11.31 -2.11
C LEU A 42 -7.84 -12.12 -3.35
N GLY A 43 -7.51 -11.62 -4.53
CA GLY A 43 -7.69 -12.27 -5.83
C GLY A 43 -6.40 -12.20 -6.65
N GLY A 44 -6.42 -12.69 -7.89
CA GLY A 44 -5.28 -12.49 -8.79
C GLY A 44 -5.06 -11.00 -9.08
N PRO A 45 -3.81 -10.51 -9.15
CA PRO A 45 -3.51 -9.07 -9.29
C PRO A 45 -4.08 -8.43 -10.57
N GLN A 46 -4.32 -9.22 -11.61
CA GLN A 46 -4.91 -8.80 -12.89
C GLN A 46 -6.36 -9.30 -13.07
N ASN A 47 -7.04 -9.69 -11.97
CA ASN A 47 -8.35 -10.31 -12.05
C ASN A 47 -9.36 -9.56 -11.17
N THR A 48 -10.60 -9.43 -11.64
CA THR A 48 -11.71 -8.85 -10.86
C THR A 48 -12.36 -9.86 -9.89
N LYS A 49 -12.04 -11.16 -10.04
CA LYS A 49 -12.67 -12.21 -9.24
C LYS A 49 -11.98 -12.36 -7.89
N ILE A 50 -12.75 -12.17 -6.81
CA ILE A 50 -12.40 -12.54 -5.45
C ILE A 50 -13.39 -13.63 -5.02
N SER A 51 -12.88 -14.81 -4.62
CA SER A 51 -13.67 -15.96 -4.20
C SER A 51 -13.18 -16.41 -2.84
N ILE A 52 -13.88 -15.98 -1.77
CA ILE A 52 -13.60 -16.32 -0.39
C ILE A 52 -14.94 -16.60 0.28
N THR A 53 -15.05 -17.71 1.00
CA THR A 53 -16.29 -18.09 1.70
C THR A 53 -16.40 -17.39 3.06
N ASP A 54 -17.61 -17.24 3.58
CA ASP A 54 -17.82 -16.64 4.92
C ASP A 54 -17.18 -17.51 6.03
N GLU A 55 -17.13 -18.83 5.84
CA GLU A 55 -16.44 -19.75 6.77
C GLU A 55 -14.93 -19.50 6.79
N ASP A 56 -14.29 -19.34 5.61
CA ASP A 56 -12.86 -19.02 5.50
C ASP A 56 -12.55 -17.67 6.16
N ILE A 57 -13.41 -16.66 5.97
CA ILE A 57 -13.27 -15.35 6.60
C ILE A 57 -13.38 -15.44 8.12
N SER A 58 -14.36 -16.18 8.64
CA SER A 58 -14.58 -16.31 10.10
C SER A 58 -13.39 -17.03 10.75
N SER A 59 -12.89 -18.08 10.10
CA SER A 59 -11.69 -18.80 10.54
C SER A 59 -10.45 -17.92 10.49
N THR A 60 -10.30 -17.13 9.43
CA THR A 60 -9.22 -16.15 9.26
C THR A 60 -9.26 -15.10 10.37
N LEU A 61 -10.40 -14.49 10.65
CA LEU A 61 -10.56 -13.49 11.72
C LEU A 61 -10.11 -14.05 13.08
N SER A 62 -10.53 -15.27 13.40
CA SER A 62 -10.18 -15.94 14.65
C SER A 62 -8.66 -16.12 14.76
N LEU A 63 -8.01 -16.52 13.68
CA LEU A 63 -6.57 -16.75 13.65
C LEU A 63 -5.77 -15.45 13.65
N VAL A 64 -6.21 -14.41 12.91
CA VAL A 64 -5.62 -13.07 12.92
C VAL A 64 -5.60 -12.50 14.32
N ARG A 65 -6.73 -12.60 15.05
CA ARG A 65 -6.82 -12.17 16.45
C ARG A 65 -5.89 -12.97 17.36
N LYS A 66 -5.88 -14.30 17.24
CA LYS A 66 -5.03 -15.19 18.04
C LYS A 66 -3.55 -14.89 17.85
N LYS A 67 -3.11 -14.63 16.61
CA LYS A 67 -1.72 -14.30 16.28
C LYS A 67 -1.38 -12.82 16.47
N ASN A 68 -2.36 -11.95 16.74
CA ASN A 68 -2.22 -10.48 16.71
C ASN A 68 -1.59 -9.98 15.39
N ALA A 69 -2.00 -10.58 14.28
CA ALA A 69 -1.39 -10.35 12.97
C ALA A 69 -1.83 -9.01 12.36
N LYS A 70 -0.86 -8.27 11.82
CA LYS A 70 -1.11 -7.03 11.07
C LYS A 70 -1.09 -7.36 9.58
N ILE A 71 -2.26 -7.58 8.99
CA ILE A 71 -2.40 -7.94 7.58
C ILE A 71 -2.99 -6.77 6.82
N TYR A 72 -2.41 -6.46 5.67
CA TYR A 72 -2.90 -5.49 4.69
C TYR A 72 -3.33 -6.21 3.41
N VAL A 73 -4.25 -5.61 2.69
CA VAL A 73 -4.66 -6.08 1.36
C VAL A 73 -4.10 -5.10 0.33
N HIS A 74 -3.42 -5.59 -0.68
CA HIS A 74 -3.21 -4.82 -1.90
C HIS A 74 -4.38 -5.07 -2.85
N SER A 75 -5.01 -4.02 -3.33
CA SER A 75 -6.05 -4.13 -4.34
C SER A 75 -5.47 -4.57 -5.69
N GLN A 76 -6.30 -5.11 -6.57
CA GLN A 76 -5.85 -5.58 -7.87
C GLN A 76 -5.36 -4.41 -8.75
N TYR A 77 -4.27 -4.61 -9.48
CA TYR A 77 -3.68 -3.62 -10.41
C TYR A 77 -4.61 -3.20 -11.56
N ILE A 78 -5.66 -3.98 -11.81
CA ILE A 78 -6.69 -3.62 -12.80
C ILE A 78 -7.54 -2.42 -12.37
N ILE A 79 -7.53 -2.06 -11.09
CA ILE A 79 -8.22 -0.87 -10.58
C ILE A 79 -7.44 0.36 -11.04
N ASN A 80 -8.03 1.10 -11.99
CA ASN A 80 -7.61 2.46 -12.31
C ASN A 80 -8.65 3.43 -11.73
N LEU A 81 -8.33 4.07 -10.60
CA LEU A 81 -9.26 4.97 -9.92
C LEU A 81 -9.73 6.16 -10.76
N SER A 82 -9.04 6.50 -11.86
CA SER A 82 -9.44 7.54 -12.80
C SER A 82 -10.40 7.06 -13.89
N ASN A 83 -10.79 5.77 -13.88
CA ASN A 83 -11.80 5.23 -14.78
C ASN A 83 -13.20 5.41 -14.18
N ASP A 84 -14.19 5.82 -15.00
CA ASP A 84 -15.59 6.03 -14.58
C ASP A 84 -16.42 4.72 -14.58
N GLU A 85 -15.82 3.58 -14.92
CA GLU A 85 -16.52 2.31 -14.97
C GLU A 85 -16.88 1.81 -13.56
N PRO A 86 -18.13 1.37 -13.32
CA PRO A 86 -18.59 0.98 -11.98
C PRO A 86 -17.75 -0.12 -11.31
N TYR A 87 -17.13 -1.02 -12.09
CA TYR A 87 -16.33 -2.10 -11.52
C TYR A 87 -15.14 -1.60 -10.69
N VAL A 88 -14.68 -0.36 -10.91
CA VAL A 88 -13.54 0.24 -10.20
C VAL A 88 -13.85 0.40 -8.72
N SER A 89 -14.94 1.12 -8.40
CA SER A 89 -15.40 1.27 -7.02
C SER A 89 -15.91 -0.05 -6.45
N ASP A 90 -16.66 -0.85 -7.23
CA ASP A 90 -17.21 -2.14 -6.79
C ASP A 90 -16.10 -3.12 -6.35
N LEU A 91 -15.00 -3.20 -7.10
CA LEU A 91 -13.88 -4.08 -6.76
C LEU A 91 -13.12 -3.58 -5.53
N LEU A 92 -12.91 -2.27 -5.39
CA LEU A 92 -12.32 -1.69 -4.20
C LEU A 92 -13.20 -1.93 -2.96
N ILE A 93 -14.51 -1.71 -3.08
CA ILE A 93 -15.50 -2.00 -2.03
C ILE A 93 -15.43 -3.47 -1.61
N LYS A 94 -15.34 -4.37 -2.57
CA LYS A 94 -15.25 -5.81 -2.30
C LYS A 94 -13.98 -6.15 -1.51
N ASN A 95 -12.83 -5.57 -1.85
CA ASN A 95 -11.60 -5.72 -1.07
C ASN A 95 -11.79 -5.21 0.37
N LEU A 96 -12.38 -4.01 0.55
CA LEU A 96 -12.64 -3.43 1.87
C LEU A 96 -13.57 -4.31 2.72
N GLN A 97 -14.65 -4.83 2.13
CA GLN A 97 -15.60 -5.69 2.84
C GLN A 97 -14.93 -6.98 3.34
N TYR A 98 -14.13 -7.64 2.52
CA TYR A 98 -13.39 -8.83 2.92
C TYR A 98 -12.29 -8.52 3.94
N ALA A 99 -11.50 -7.47 3.71
CA ALA A 99 -10.45 -7.06 4.64
C ALA A 99 -11.01 -6.73 6.03
N LYS A 100 -12.08 -5.94 6.09
CA LYS A 100 -12.77 -5.59 7.33
C LYS A 100 -13.31 -6.82 8.06
N LYS A 101 -14.02 -7.71 7.36
CA LYS A 101 -14.54 -8.96 7.95
C LYS A 101 -13.43 -9.87 8.48
N ALA A 102 -12.28 -9.92 7.81
CA ALA A 102 -11.12 -10.71 8.22
C ALA A 102 -10.27 -10.05 9.33
N GLY A 103 -10.59 -8.82 9.73
CA GLY A 103 -9.84 -8.07 10.76
C GLY A 103 -8.50 -7.51 10.28
N PHE A 104 -8.35 -7.27 8.99
CA PHE A 104 -7.15 -6.69 8.38
C PHE A 104 -7.06 -5.19 8.61
N LYS A 105 -5.87 -4.62 8.38
CA LYS A 105 -5.48 -3.28 8.83
C LYS A 105 -5.61 -2.19 7.77
N GLY A 106 -6.02 -2.52 6.57
CA GLY A 106 -6.26 -1.58 5.47
C GLY A 106 -6.18 -2.22 4.10
N VAL A 107 -6.64 -1.47 3.10
CA VAL A 107 -6.60 -1.86 1.69
C VAL A 107 -5.82 -0.82 0.92
N VAL A 108 -4.66 -1.21 0.39
CA VAL A 108 -3.82 -0.37 -0.48
C VAL A 108 -4.42 -0.33 -1.88
N VAL A 109 -4.44 0.84 -2.48
CA VAL A 109 -4.86 1.06 -3.86
C VAL A 109 -3.99 2.12 -4.51
N HIS A 110 -3.53 1.86 -5.73
CA HIS A 110 -2.78 2.84 -6.54
C HIS A 110 -3.65 4.05 -6.90
N THR A 111 -3.01 5.18 -7.13
CA THR A 111 -3.66 6.32 -7.79
C THR A 111 -4.12 5.96 -9.20
N GLY A 112 -4.95 6.82 -9.78
CA GLY A 112 -5.42 6.62 -11.15
C GLY A 112 -4.42 7.11 -12.21
N LYS A 113 -4.63 6.59 -13.43
CA LYS A 113 -3.95 7.03 -14.67
C LYS A 113 -4.96 7.69 -15.57
N TYR A 114 -4.64 8.90 -16.07
CA TYR A 114 -5.59 9.63 -16.91
C TYR A 114 -5.75 9.05 -18.32
N THR A 115 -4.79 8.24 -18.79
CA THR A 115 -4.81 7.59 -20.12
C THR A 115 -5.09 8.58 -21.26
N THR A 116 -6.35 8.68 -21.72
CA THR A 116 -6.78 9.61 -22.77
C THR A 116 -7.62 10.78 -22.24
N LYS A 117 -7.87 10.85 -20.92
CA LYS A 117 -8.64 11.94 -20.30
C LYS A 117 -7.76 13.14 -20.00
N GLU A 118 -8.40 14.30 -19.80
CA GLU A 118 -7.72 15.43 -19.18
C GLU A 118 -7.35 15.12 -17.72
N PRO A 119 -6.14 15.50 -17.24
CA PRO A 119 -5.69 15.18 -15.88
C PRO A 119 -6.66 15.59 -14.76
N LYS A 120 -7.29 16.78 -14.87
CA LYS A 120 -8.31 17.22 -13.90
C LYS A 120 -9.53 16.31 -13.87
N SER A 121 -9.99 15.86 -15.03
CA SER A 121 -11.13 14.93 -15.13
C SER A 121 -10.79 13.58 -14.52
N ALA A 122 -9.55 13.11 -14.69
CA ALA A 122 -9.05 11.88 -14.11
C ALA A 122 -9.00 11.95 -12.57
N ILE A 123 -8.51 13.07 -12.01
CA ILE A 123 -8.48 13.31 -10.56
C ILE A 123 -9.91 13.39 -10.00
N ASN A 124 -10.85 14.03 -10.71
CA ASN A 124 -12.24 14.07 -10.30
C ASN A 124 -12.91 12.68 -10.31
N ALA A 125 -12.62 11.84 -11.30
CA ALA A 125 -13.10 10.47 -11.34
C ALA A 125 -12.52 9.64 -10.17
N MET A 126 -11.22 9.78 -9.88
CA MET A 126 -10.57 9.16 -8.73
C MET A 126 -11.23 9.59 -7.41
N TYR A 127 -11.50 10.88 -7.24
CA TYR A 127 -12.20 11.39 -6.07
C TYR A 127 -13.58 10.74 -5.90
N LYS A 128 -14.38 10.67 -6.97
CA LYS A 128 -15.71 10.04 -6.95
C LYS A 128 -15.66 8.57 -6.57
N ASN A 129 -14.76 7.79 -7.18
CA ASN A 129 -14.60 6.37 -6.87
C ASN A 129 -14.20 6.15 -5.42
N LEU A 130 -13.30 6.98 -4.88
CA LEU A 130 -12.88 6.91 -3.48
C LEU A 130 -14.01 7.30 -2.53
N ILE A 131 -14.82 8.34 -2.82
CA ILE A 131 -15.99 8.72 -2.02
C ILE A 131 -16.99 7.56 -1.92
N ILE A 132 -17.29 6.89 -3.05
CA ILE A 132 -18.18 5.73 -3.07
C ILE A 132 -17.62 4.59 -2.20
N ALA A 133 -16.32 4.32 -2.29
CA ALA A 133 -15.68 3.26 -1.52
C ALA A 133 -15.54 3.59 -0.02
N LEU A 134 -15.47 4.88 0.33
CA LEU A 134 -15.20 5.35 1.69
C LEU A 134 -16.26 4.90 2.70
N ASP A 135 -17.53 4.78 2.29
CA ASP A 135 -18.63 4.29 3.14
C ASP A 135 -18.45 2.82 3.58
N HIS A 136 -17.56 2.10 2.93
CA HIS A 136 -17.23 0.70 3.23
C HIS A 136 -15.94 0.53 4.03
N ALA A 137 -15.15 1.59 4.19
CA ALA A 137 -13.94 1.62 5.00
C ALA A 137 -14.24 1.95 6.47
N THR A 138 -13.27 1.79 7.35
CA THR A 138 -13.30 2.23 8.75
C THR A 138 -11.93 2.77 9.16
N SER A 139 -11.84 3.43 10.31
CA SER A 139 -10.54 3.89 10.85
C SER A 139 -9.57 2.73 11.16
N GLU A 140 -10.09 1.53 11.48
CA GLU A 140 -9.31 0.32 11.74
C GLU A 140 -8.92 -0.43 10.46
N CYS A 141 -9.68 -0.24 9.36
CA CYS A 141 -9.42 -0.80 8.05
C CYS A 141 -9.66 0.27 6.97
N PRO A 142 -8.80 1.29 6.88
CA PRO A 142 -8.94 2.39 5.92
C PRO A 142 -8.56 1.99 4.50
N ILE A 143 -8.95 2.83 3.55
CA ILE A 143 -8.32 2.89 2.24
C ILE A 143 -6.93 3.49 2.43
N LEU A 144 -5.92 2.86 1.88
CA LEU A 144 -4.54 3.35 1.86
C LEU A 144 -4.20 3.75 0.43
N LEU A 145 -4.33 5.05 0.12
CA LEU A 145 -3.95 5.55 -1.19
C LEU A 145 -2.43 5.54 -1.31
N GLU A 146 -1.93 4.86 -2.32
CA GLU A 146 -0.50 4.69 -2.53
C GLU A 146 0.08 5.81 -3.37
N THR A 147 1.30 6.26 -2.98
CA THR A 147 2.05 7.28 -3.74
C THR A 147 2.37 6.79 -5.15
N PRO A 148 2.15 7.59 -6.19
CA PRO A 148 2.45 7.21 -7.57
C PRO A 148 3.93 7.35 -7.91
N SER A 149 4.39 6.53 -8.86
CA SER A 149 5.75 6.61 -9.42
C SER A 149 5.88 7.64 -10.56
N GLY A 150 4.75 8.11 -11.09
CA GLY A 150 4.70 8.90 -12.32
C GLY A 150 4.72 8.05 -13.58
N GLN A 151 4.56 6.72 -13.47
CA GLN A 151 4.62 5.82 -14.61
C GLN A 151 3.45 6.06 -15.57
N GLY A 152 3.80 6.31 -16.83
CA GLY A 152 2.82 6.55 -17.89
C GLY A 152 2.05 7.85 -17.65
N THR A 153 0.78 7.76 -17.27
CA THR A 153 -0.11 8.91 -17.07
C THR A 153 -0.65 8.98 -15.63
N GLU A 154 0.11 8.51 -14.66
CA GLU A 154 -0.20 8.69 -13.25
C GLU A 154 -0.21 10.16 -12.85
N THR A 155 -1.13 10.53 -11.95
CA THR A 155 -1.29 11.88 -11.43
C THR A 155 -0.85 11.95 -9.97
N LEU A 156 -0.77 13.17 -9.42
CA LEU A 156 -0.46 13.42 -8.00
C LEU A 156 0.95 12.98 -7.59
N THR A 157 1.92 13.13 -8.47
CA THR A 157 3.34 12.84 -8.18
C THR A 157 4.00 13.86 -7.25
N ASP A 158 3.46 15.10 -7.21
CA ASP A 158 3.91 16.10 -6.24
C ASP A 158 3.40 15.76 -4.83
N CYS A 159 4.31 15.79 -3.85
CA CYS A 159 4.02 15.41 -2.47
C CYS A 159 2.90 16.23 -1.84
N LYS A 160 2.95 17.55 -2.06
CA LYS A 160 1.95 18.46 -1.49
C LYS A 160 0.59 18.24 -2.13
N GLU A 161 0.53 18.12 -3.46
CA GLU A 161 -0.72 17.86 -4.19
C GLU A 161 -1.34 16.53 -3.76
N PHE A 162 -0.52 15.47 -3.59
CA PHE A 162 -0.97 14.17 -3.13
C PHE A 162 -1.56 14.22 -1.72
N VAL A 163 -0.86 14.86 -0.79
CA VAL A 163 -1.33 15.03 0.59
C VAL A 163 -2.59 15.89 0.65
N ASP A 164 -2.63 16.99 -0.08
CA ASP A 164 -3.79 17.86 -0.15
C ASP A 164 -5.01 17.11 -0.73
N PHE A 165 -4.81 16.28 -1.76
CA PHE A 165 -5.86 15.41 -2.31
C PHE A 165 -6.43 14.44 -1.26
N VAL A 166 -5.59 13.75 -0.51
CA VAL A 166 -6.05 12.84 0.56
C VAL A 166 -6.80 13.60 1.65
N LYS A 167 -6.37 14.80 1.99
CA LYS A 167 -7.03 15.65 3.01
C LYS A 167 -8.40 16.18 2.58
N LEU A 168 -8.71 16.23 1.27
CA LEU A 168 -10.04 16.63 0.79
C LEU A 168 -11.17 15.75 1.34
N PHE A 169 -10.89 14.48 1.62
CA PHE A 169 -11.89 13.55 2.15
C PHE A 169 -12.28 13.84 3.61
N ASN A 170 -11.45 14.55 4.35
CA ASN A 170 -11.67 14.89 5.76
C ASN A 170 -12.17 13.69 6.59
N SER A 171 -11.55 12.53 6.41
CA SER A 171 -11.99 11.25 6.98
C SER A 171 -10.83 10.44 7.52
N GLU A 172 -11.07 9.70 8.60
CA GLU A 172 -10.13 8.72 9.13
C GLU A 172 -10.12 7.41 8.34
N CYS A 173 -11.08 7.22 7.46
CA CYS A 173 -11.22 6.01 6.64
C CYS A 173 -10.38 6.01 5.36
N ILE A 174 -9.64 7.09 5.09
CA ILE A 174 -8.64 7.17 4.03
C ILE A 174 -7.32 7.68 4.59
N ARG A 175 -6.22 7.03 4.22
CA ARG A 175 -4.87 7.27 4.69
C ARG A 175 -3.88 7.07 3.55
N ILE A 176 -2.61 7.23 3.80
CA ILE A 176 -1.53 7.13 2.83
C ILE A 176 -0.73 5.85 3.05
N CYS A 177 -0.41 5.18 1.94
CA CYS A 177 0.70 4.24 1.81
C CYS A 177 1.80 4.93 1.00
N VAL A 178 3.01 5.04 1.55
CA VAL A 178 4.17 5.55 0.81
C VAL A 178 4.96 4.37 0.26
N ASP A 179 5.12 4.30 -1.06
CA ASP A 179 6.09 3.40 -1.69
C ASP A 179 7.41 4.14 -1.92
N THR A 180 8.50 3.65 -1.33
CA THR A 180 9.81 4.30 -1.41
C THR A 180 10.41 4.28 -2.81
N CYS A 181 10.15 3.21 -3.59
CA CYS A 181 10.53 3.13 -5.00
C CYS A 181 9.74 4.14 -5.85
N HIS A 182 8.42 4.25 -5.63
CA HIS A 182 7.57 5.19 -6.36
C HIS A 182 7.98 6.64 -6.11
N VAL A 183 8.17 7.01 -4.86
CA VAL A 183 8.63 8.35 -4.47
C VAL A 183 9.97 8.68 -5.12
N PHE A 184 10.92 7.73 -5.11
CA PHE A 184 12.21 7.91 -5.76
C PHE A 184 12.08 8.01 -7.29
N ALA A 185 11.29 7.15 -7.91
CA ALA A 185 11.02 7.17 -9.34
C ALA A 185 10.33 8.46 -9.81
N SER A 186 9.49 9.08 -8.96
CA SER A 186 8.83 10.35 -9.25
C SER A 186 9.73 11.58 -9.10
N GLY A 187 10.97 11.43 -8.57
CA GLY A 187 11.97 12.49 -8.54
C GLY A 187 12.44 12.94 -7.16
N TYR A 188 12.01 12.30 -6.10
CA TYR A 188 12.47 12.58 -4.73
C TYR A 188 13.70 11.70 -4.40
N ASP A 189 14.89 12.26 -4.45
CA ASP A 189 16.14 11.50 -4.25
C ASP A 189 16.26 10.88 -2.84
N ASP A 190 15.66 11.49 -1.83
CA ASP A 190 15.54 10.90 -0.49
C ASP A 190 14.07 10.67 -0.11
N PRO A 191 13.54 9.43 -0.25
CA PRO A 191 12.17 9.12 0.15
C PRO A 191 11.88 9.36 1.64
N LEU A 192 12.90 9.44 2.50
CA LEU A 192 12.72 9.76 3.91
C LEU A 192 12.18 11.18 4.11
N GLU A 193 12.62 12.14 3.32
CA GLU A 193 12.13 13.52 3.40
C GLU A 193 10.62 13.59 3.06
N TYR A 194 10.16 12.79 2.10
CA TYR A 194 8.75 12.66 1.75
C TYR A 194 7.93 12.10 2.92
N ILE A 195 8.42 11.02 3.55
CA ILE A 195 7.80 10.42 4.75
C ILE A 195 7.72 11.44 5.89
N GLN A 196 8.82 12.14 6.16
CA GLN A 196 8.89 13.16 7.21
C GLN A 196 7.96 14.34 6.95
N TYR A 197 7.79 14.76 5.70
CA TYR A 197 6.84 15.80 5.32
C TYR A 197 5.40 15.40 5.69
N ILE A 198 4.96 14.19 5.35
CA ILE A 198 3.64 13.70 5.73
C ILE A 198 3.48 13.66 7.24
N GLN A 199 4.45 13.10 7.97
CA GLN A 199 4.44 12.98 9.42
C GLN A 199 4.38 14.35 10.13
N LYS A 200 5.00 15.37 9.56
CA LYS A 200 4.95 16.74 10.06
C LYS A 200 3.55 17.37 9.90
N ILE A 201 2.83 17.04 8.82
CA ILE A 201 1.48 17.54 8.57
C ILE A 201 0.47 16.87 9.51
N ASP A 202 0.46 15.54 9.54
CA ASP A 202 -0.38 14.73 10.42
C ASP A 202 0.24 13.34 10.61
N LYS A 203 0.56 13.03 11.87
CA LYS A 203 1.15 11.73 12.25
C LYS A 203 0.25 10.53 11.95
N ASN A 204 -1.06 10.75 11.85
CA ASN A 204 -2.03 9.69 11.60
C ASN A 204 -2.26 9.43 10.11
N LEU A 205 -1.76 10.29 9.22
CA LEU A 205 -2.04 10.21 7.81
C LEU A 205 -1.31 9.05 7.13
N LEU A 206 -0.05 8.80 7.51
CA LEU A 206 0.76 7.68 7.00
C LEU A 206 0.50 6.43 7.83
N LYS A 207 0.04 5.34 7.19
CA LYS A 207 -0.32 4.07 7.85
C LYS A 207 0.49 2.88 7.40
N LEU A 208 1.15 2.96 6.26
CA LEU A 208 1.97 1.89 5.71
C LEU A 208 3.09 2.48 4.84
N VAL A 209 4.22 1.82 4.83
CA VAL A 209 5.29 2.07 3.87
C VAL A 209 5.56 0.78 3.09
N HIS A 210 5.45 0.84 1.78
CA HIS A 210 6.03 -0.16 0.89
C HIS A 210 7.53 0.13 0.82
N TYR A 211 8.29 -0.77 1.41
CA TYR A 211 9.72 -0.60 1.64
C TYR A 211 10.51 -1.25 0.50
N ASN A 212 10.55 -0.57 -0.64
CA ASN A 212 11.10 -1.07 -1.88
C ASN A 212 12.29 -0.23 -2.34
N ASP A 213 13.41 -0.86 -2.71
CA ASP A 213 14.50 -0.18 -3.42
C ASP A 213 14.17 -0.08 -4.91
N SER A 214 14.78 0.86 -5.62
CA SER A 214 14.48 1.14 -7.02
C SER A 214 15.56 0.58 -7.95
N LYS A 215 15.14 -0.20 -8.93
CA LYS A 215 16.00 -0.67 -10.03
C LYS A 215 16.37 0.45 -11.01
N THR A 216 15.62 1.53 -11.01
CA THR A 216 15.79 2.65 -11.95
C THR A 216 16.22 3.91 -11.23
N SER A 217 16.82 4.85 -11.96
CA SER A 217 17.31 6.10 -11.40
C SER A 217 16.20 7.01 -10.88
N CYS A 218 16.57 7.94 -10.01
CA CYS A 218 15.67 8.99 -9.52
C CYS A 218 15.05 9.77 -10.71
N GLY A 219 13.75 10.04 -10.64
CA GLY A 219 13.04 10.76 -11.68
C GLY A 219 12.78 9.96 -12.96
N SER A 220 13.00 8.65 -12.96
CA SER A 220 12.77 7.79 -14.13
C SER A 220 11.31 7.62 -14.51
N CYS A 221 10.39 7.88 -13.60
CA CYS A 221 8.96 7.57 -13.73
C CYS A 221 8.69 6.07 -14.08
N LEU A 222 9.51 5.16 -13.56
CA LEU A 222 9.40 3.73 -13.80
C LEU A 222 9.32 2.99 -12.47
N ASP A 223 8.18 2.34 -12.24
CA ASP A 223 7.98 1.44 -11.12
C ASP A 223 8.66 0.10 -11.39
N ARG A 224 9.86 -0.08 -10.82
CA ARG A 224 10.67 -1.30 -10.92
C ARG A 224 11.43 -1.50 -9.62
N HIS A 225 10.99 -2.48 -8.84
CA HIS A 225 11.62 -2.81 -7.57
C HIS A 225 12.95 -3.55 -7.77
N GLU A 226 13.83 -3.41 -6.80
CA GLU A 226 15.09 -4.12 -6.68
C GLU A 226 15.27 -4.63 -5.24
N LEU A 227 16.13 -5.61 -5.06
CA LEU A 227 16.51 -6.08 -3.72
C LEU A 227 17.06 -4.92 -2.90
N ILE A 228 16.67 -4.87 -1.64
CA ILE A 228 17.09 -3.82 -0.71
C ILE A 228 18.61 -3.68 -0.67
N GLY A 229 19.06 -2.47 -0.99
CA GLY A 229 20.48 -2.11 -1.03
C GLY A 229 21.19 -2.38 -2.35
N ASN A 230 20.55 -3.06 -3.30
CA ASN A 230 21.09 -3.28 -4.64
C ASN A 230 20.54 -2.25 -5.66
N GLY A 231 19.52 -1.50 -5.28
CA GLY A 231 18.92 -0.48 -6.13
C GLY A 231 19.58 0.89 -6.03
N HIS A 232 18.97 1.86 -6.70
CA HIS A 232 19.49 3.23 -6.80
C HIS A 232 19.19 4.09 -5.58
N ILE A 233 18.22 3.73 -4.72
CA ILE A 233 18.03 4.38 -3.41
C ILE A 233 19.25 4.05 -2.53
N GLY A 234 19.63 2.76 -2.53
CA GLY A 234 20.83 2.25 -1.88
C GLY A 234 20.68 1.98 -0.39
N PHE A 235 21.54 1.09 0.12
CA PHE A 235 21.44 0.51 1.46
C PHE A 235 21.39 1.55 2.58
N GLU A 236 22.22 2.59 2.52
CA GLU A 236 22.30 3.58 3.61
C GLU A 236 21.03 4.44 3.73
N LYS A 237 20.41 4.86 2.60
CA LYS A 237 19.13 5.57 2.63
C LYS A 237 18.01 4.64 3.10
N MET A 238 17.94 3.41 2.56
CA MET A 238 16.98 2.42 2.97
C MET A 238 17.07 2.14 4.49
N LYS A 239 18.27 1.97 5.04
CA LYS A 239 18.48 1.78 6.48
C LYS A 239 17.98 2.96 7.33
N LYS A 240 18.18 4.20 6.85
CA LYS A 240 17.66 5.39 7.54
C LYS A 240 16.12 5.40 7.54
N ILE A 241 15.49 5.05 6.40
CA ILE A 241 14.04 4.94 6.27
C ILE A 241 13.51 3.87 7.24
N ALA A 242 14.12 2.67 7.25
CA ALA A 242 13.72 1.59 8.14
C ALA A 242 13.76 1.99 9.62
N ARG A 243 14.87 2.60 10.04
CA ARG A 243 15.03 3.11 11.40
C ARG A 243 13.96 4.14 11.74
N TYR A 244 13.77 5.14 10.88
CA TYR A 244 12.76 6.17 11.11
C TYR A 244 11.36 5.59 11.24
N CYS A 245 10.95 4.73 10.32
CA CYS A 245 9.62 4.10 10.36
C CYS A 245 9.43 3.25 11.62
N HIS A 246 10.45 2.47 12.00
CA HIS A 246 10.42 1.66 13.22
C HIS A 246 10.28 2.56 14.48
N ASP A 247 11.09 3.61 14.61
CA ASP A 247 11.08 4.53 15.75
C ASP A 247 9.73 5.28 15.88
N HIS A 248 9.02 5.48 14.76
CA HIS A 248 7.70 6.11 14.71
C HIS A 248 6.53 5.11 14.61
N GLN A 249 6.80 3.81 14.76
CA GLN A 249 5.80 2.73 14.72
C GLN A 249 4.99 2.69 13.40
N ILE A 250 5.61 3.06 12.29
CA ILE A 250 5.02 3.00 10.96
C ILE A 250 5.30 1.61 10.38
N PRO A 251 4.27 0.79 10.09
CA PRO A 251 4.45 -0.53 9.50
C PRO A 251 5.13 -0.46 8.13
N MET A 252 6.00 -1.43 7.86
CA MET A 252 6.72 -1.54 6.58
C MET A 252 6.51 -2.92 5.96
N VAL A 253 6.28 -2.96 4.65
CA VAL A 253 6.13 -4.18 3.86
C VAL A 253 7.03 -4.11 2.64
N TYR A 254 7.85 -5.14 2.43
CA TYR A 254 8.65 -5.36 1.24
C TYR A 254 7.87 -6.16 0.20
N GLU A 255 7.91 -5.76 -1.07
CA GLU A 255 7.12 -6.37 -2.16
C GLU A 255 7.97 -7.07 -3.22
N GLY A 256 9.24 -7.28 -2.96
CA GLY A 256 10.22 -7.85 -3.87
C GLY A 256 10.01 -9.26 -4.36
#